data_5fc60a32b6af8e1ef0d867a0f22154f9
#
_entry.id   5fc60a32b6af8e1ef0d867a0f22154f9
#
_cell.length_a   1.000
_cell.length_b   1.000
_cell.length_c   1.000
_cell.angle_alpha   90.00
_cell.angle_beta   90.00
_cell.angle_gamma   90.00
#
_symmetry.space_group_name_H-M   'P 1'
#
loop_
_entity.id
_entity.type
_entity.pdbx_description
1 polymer ?
#
loop_
_entity_poly.entity_id
_entity_poly.type
_entity_poly.pdbx_seq_one_letter_code
_entity_poly.pdbx_strand_id
1 'polypeptide(L)'
;GTRNRALLSLGYDFLARRSELVAIRNADLKFTPDGALKGMIRKSKTDQYGKGRLVFGSERSAKLVRKWLRLKPKEIQPVFCAINHGRCEDRAICDRNVNDIIKRSVVKVKRCERPSDLEVSGHSLRVGAAQDLLIRGYDLAAIMRAGGWSDPSTVSRYLRFSQHNIWK
;
A
#
# COMPACT_ATOMS: atom_id res chain seq x y z
N GLY A 1 -7.23 11.12 -8.85
CA GLY A 1 -8.29 10.29 -9.43
C GLY A 1 -8.51 9.00 -8.65
N THR A 2 -9.50 8.21 -9.05
CA THR A 2 -9.96 7.00 -8.34
C THR A 2 -8.86 5.96 -8.18
N ARG A 3 -8.07 5.70 -9.25
CA ARG A 3 -6.91 4.79 -9.19
C ARG A 3 -5.95 5.16 -8.05
N ASN A 4 -5.55 6.42 -7.97
CA ASN A 4 -4.55 6.86 -7.01
C ASN A 4 -5.07 6.76 -5.57
N ARG A 5 -6.36 7.01 -5.33
CA ARG A 5 -6.98 6.82 -4.01
C ARG A 5 -6.96 5.34 -3.60
N ALA A 6 -7.31 4.45 -4.52
CA ALA A 6 -7.26 3.00 -4.30
C ALA A 6 -5.82 2.53 -4.03
N LEU A 7 -4.84 3.03 -4.81
CA LEU A 7 -3.43 2.70 -4.66
C LEU A 7 -2.89 3.11 -3.29
N LEU A 8 -3.16 4.35 -2.85
CA LEU A 8 -2.69 4.85 -1.56
C LEU A 8 -3.29 4.07 -0.39
N SER A 9 -4.62 3.84 -0.43
CA SER A 9 -5.33 3.11 0.62
C SER A 9 -4.84 1.67 0.72
N LEU A 10 -4.70 0.98 -0.42
CA LEU A 10 -4.25 -0.40 -0.44
C LEU A 10 -2.77 -0.54 -0.05
N GLY A 11 -1.92 0.38 -0.52
CA GLY A 11 -0.50 0.40 -0.18
C GLY A 11 -0.26 0.56 1.33
N TYR A 12 -1.11 1.34 1.98
CA TYR A 12 -1.12 1.51 3.43
C TYR A 12 -1.57 0.22 4.14
N ASP A 13 -2.76 -0.30 3.82
CA ASP A 13 -3.33 -1.47 4.48
C ASP A 13 -2.46 -2.73 4.30
N PHE A 14 -1.89 -2.92 3.12
CA PHE A 14 -1.04 -4.07 2.80
C PHE A 14 0.39 -3.93 3.32
N LEU A 15 0.75 -2.79 3.90
CA LEU A 15 2.14 -2.47 4.23
C LEU A 15 3.07 -2.79 3.05
N ALA A 16 2.62 -2.52 1.84
CA ALA A 16 3.30 -2.97 0.63
C ALA A 16 4.50 -2.08 0.28
N ARG A 17 5.59 -2.71 -0.20
CA ARG A 17 6.64 -1.97 -0.91
C ARG A 17 6.10 -1.46 -2.25
N ARG A 18 6.69 -0.39 -2.78
CA ARG A 18 6.26 0.18 -4.08
C ARG A 18 6.21 -0.88 -5.19
N SER A 19 7.29 -1.65 -5.31
CA SER A 19 7.38 -2.73 -6.30
C SER A 19 6.35 -3.83 -6.10
N GLU A 20 6.05 -4.18 -4.86
CA GLU A 20 4.99 -5.13 -4.51
C GLU A 20 3.61 -4.59 -4.92
N LEU A 21 3.34 -3.32 -4.59
CA LEU A 21 2.05 -2.68 -4.84
C LEU A 21 1.72 -2.58 -6.33
N VAL A 22 2.69 -2.20 -7.16
CA VAL A 22 2.48 -2.09 -8.62
C VAL A 22 2.40 -3.44 -9.31
N ALA A 23 2.97 -4.49 -8.72
CA ALA A 23 2.95 -5.84 -9.26
C ALA A 23 1.63 -6.60 -9.03
N ILE A 24 0.71 -6.07 -8.20
CA ILE A 24 -0.58 -6.72 -7.90
C ILE A 24 -1.43 -6.82 -9.17
N ARG A 25 -1.91 -8.04 -9.45
CA ARG A 25 -2.83 -8.34 -10.55
C ARG A 25 -4.26 -8.54 -10.05
N ASN A 26 -5.24 -8.50 -10.94
CA ASN A 26 -6.64 -8.75 -10.59
C ASN A 26 -6.83 -10.09 -9.86
N ALA A 27 -6.16 -11.15 -10.32
CA ALA A 27 -6.23 -12.50 -9.72
C ALA A 27 -5.64 -12.57 -8.29
N ASP A 28 -4.85 -11.58 -7.88
CA ASP A 28 -4.26 -11.54 -6.55
C ASP A 28 -5.20 -10.97 -5.48
N LEU A 29 -6.36 -10.46 -5.88
CA LEU A 29 -7.33 -9.82 -4.99
C LEU A 29 -8.60 -10.65 -4.88
N LYS A 30 -9.08 -10.83 -3.64
CA LYS A 30 -10.37 -11.46 -3.34
C LYS A 30 -11.15 -10.58 -2.37
N PHE A 31 -12.35 -10.19 -2.75
CA PHE A 31 -13.28 -9.49 -1.86
C PHE A 31 -14.02 -10.52 -1.01
N THR A 32 -14.03 -10.29 0.28
CA THR A 32 -14.69 -11.19 1.24
C THR A 32 -16.16 -10.78 1.46
N PRO A 33 -17.04 -11.71 1.87
CA PRO A 33 -18.45 -11.41 2.11
C PRO A 33 -18.67 -10.35 3.19
N ASP A 34 -17.81 -10.28 4.19
CA ASP A 34 -17.79 -9.28 5.27
C ASP A 34 -17.28 -7.89 4.83
N GLY A 35 -17.06 -7.71 3.53
CA GLY A 35 -16.67 -6.43 2.94
C GLY A 35 -15.18 -6.11 2.96
N ALA A 36 -14.35 -6.97 3.55
CA ALA A 36 -12.90 -6.81 3.54
C ALA A 36 -12.27 -7.23 2.21
N LEU A 37 -10.95 -7.03 2.08
CA LEU A 37 -10.19 -7.38 0.91
C LEU A 37 -9.00 -8.26 1.32
N LYS A 38 -8.87 -9.43 0.72
CA LYS A 38 -7.68 -10.28 0.80
C LYS A 38 -6.82 -10.07 -0.43
N GLY A 39 -5.51 -10.02 -0.24
CA GLY A 39 -4.54 -9.91 -1.33
C GLY A 39 -3.38 -10.87 -1.18
N MET A 40 -2.76 -11.23 -2.30
CA MET A 40 -1.53 -12.02 -2.34
C MET A 40 -0.40 -11.18 -2.92
N ILE A 41 0.65 -10.96 -2.16
CA ILE A 41 1.92 -10.41 -2.66
C ILE A 41 2.79 -11.58 -3.06
N ARG A 42 2.93 -11.83 -4.38
CA ARG A 42 3.58 -13.04 -4.92
C ARG A 42 5.09 -13.05 -4.75
N LYS A 43 5.74 -11.89 -4.86
CA LYS A 43 7.19 -11.75 -4.75
C LYS A 43 7.55 -10.52 -3.94
N SER A 44 8.53 -10.66 -3.08
CA SER A 44 9.14 -9.59 -2.32
C SER A 44 10.66 -9.64 -2.46
N LYS A 45 11.34 -8.51 -2.31
CA LYS A 45 12.82 -8.46 -2.33
C LYS A 45 13.47 -9.40 -1.30
N THR A 46 12.76 -9.69 -0.22
CA THR A 46 13.21 -10.54 0.90
C THR A 46 12.67 -11.97 0.84
N ASP A 47 11.80 -12.29 -0.10
CA ASP A 47 11.21 -13.62 -0.29
C ASP A 47 11.98 -14.39 -1.37
N GLN A 48 13.10 -14.98 -0.98
CA GLN A 48 13.98 -15.75 -1.87
C GLN A 48 13.31 -17.01 -2.44
N TYR A 49 12.34 -17.57 -1.71
CA TYR A 49 11.65 -18.81 -2.08
C TYR A 49 10.33 -18.58 -2.83
N GLY A 50 9.92 -17.34 -3.04
CA GLY A 50 8.69 -17.02 -3.77
C GLY A 50 7.40 -17.54 -3.11
N LYS A 51 7.41 -17.76 -1.79
CA LYS A 51 6.24 -18.23 -1.01
C LYS A 51 5.09 -17.24 -1.03
N GLY A 52 5.40 -15.97 -1.25
CA GLY A 52 4.45 -14.90 -1.21
C GLY A 52 3.94 -14.58 0.20
N ARG A 53 3.05 -13.60 0.28
CA ARG A 53 2.49 -13.13 1.54
C ARG A 53 1.01 -12.81 1.38
N LEU A 54 0.17 -13.41 2.22
CA LEU A 54 -1.23 -13.05 2.34
C LEU A 54 -1.35 -11.72 3.09
N VAL A 55 -2.14 -10.79 2.57
CA VAL A 55 -2.37 -9.46 3.12
C VAL A 55 -3.85 -9.14 3.17
N PHE A 56 -4.23 -8.23 4.06
CA PHE A 56 -5.63 -7.87 4.27
C PHE A 56 -5.80 -6.36 4.14
N GLY A 57 -6.84 -5.96 3.44
CA GLY A 57 -7.26 -4.57 3.30
C GLY A 57 -8.56 -4.32 4.05
N SER A 58 -8.68 -3.13 4.59
CA SER A 58 -9.89 -2.65 5.26
C SER A 58 -11.07 -2.56 4.29
N GLU A 59 -12.27 -2.46 4.84
CA GLU A 59 -13.50 -2.20 4.08
C GLU A 59 -13.37 -0.92 3.23
N ARG A 60 -12.71 0.12 3.76
CA ARG A 60 -12.42 1.35 3.03
C ARG A 60 -11.59 1.08 1.78
N SER A 61 -10.50 0.33 1.91
CA SER A 61 -9.67 -0.04 0.76
C SER A 61 -10.43 -0.91 -0.22
N ALA A 62 -11.21 -1.87 0.26
CA ALA A 62 -12.07 -2.70 -0.58
C ALA A 62 -13.05 -1.86 -1.42
N LYS A 63 -13.72 -0.88 -0.82
CA LYS A 63 -14.64 0.05 -1.52
C LYS A 63 -13.90 0.86 -2.59
N LEU A 64 -12.73 1.41 -2.27
CA LEU A 64 -11.93 2.21 -3.21
C LEU A 64 -11.40 1.38 -4.38
N VAL A 65 -10.88 0.18 -4.10
CA VAL A 65 -10.38 -0.75 -5.12
C VAL A 65 -11.53 -1.22 -6.02
N ARG A 66 -12.67 -1.63 -5.44
CA ARG A 66 -13.85 -2.03 -6.19
C ARG A 66 -14.36 -0.92 -7.10
N LYS A 67 -14.38 0.33 -6.62
CA LYS A 67 -14.73 1.50 -7.44
C LYS A 67 -13.76 1.70 -8.60
N TRP A 68 -12.46 1.53 -8.36
CA TRP A 68 -11.44 1.63 -9.41
C TRP A 68 -11.57 0.51 -10.45
N LEU A 69 -11.73 -0.75 -10.00
CA LEU A 69 -11.85 -1.90 -10.90
C LEU A 69 -13.10 -1.86 -11.79
N ARG A 70 -14.17 -1.16 -11.38
CA ARG A 70 -15.34 -0.91 -12.24
C ARG A 70 -15.06 0.07 -13.37
N LEU A 71 -14.10 0.97 -13.20
CA LEU A 71 -13.72 1.98 -14.19
C LEU A 71 -12.60 1.49 -15.13
N LYS A 72 -11.86 0.49 -14.70
CA LYS A 72 -10.76 -0.10 -15.47
C LYS A 72 -11.31 -1.19 -16.38
N PRO A 73 -10.87 -1.28 -17.67
CA PRO A 73 -11.22 -2.40 -18.55
C PRO A 73 -10.85 -3.75 -17.91
N LYS A 74 -11.74 -4.75 -18.04
CA LYS A 74 -11.60 -6.04 -17.36
C LYS A 74 -10.42 -6.88 -17.87
N GLU A 75 -10.09 -6.75 -19.14
CA GLU A 75 -8.98 -7.41 -19.84
C GLU A 75 -7.61 -6.97 -19.31
N ILE A 76 -7.50 -5.78 -18.76
CA ILE A 76 -6.24 -5.26 -18.21
C ILE A 76 -5.91 -5.95 -16.89
N GLN A 77 -4.79 -6.66 -16.85
CA GLN A 77 -4.43 -7.50 -15.71
C GLN A 77 -3.85 -6.76 -14.49
N PRO A 78 -2.94 -5.77 -14.63
CA PRO A 78 -2.46 -5.03 -13.47
C PRO A 78 -3.59 -4.28 -12.75
N VAL A 79 -3.68 -4.41 -11.43
CA VAL A 79 -4.66 -3.64 -10.63
C VAL A 79 -4.41 -2.14 -10.80
N PHE A 80 -3.16 -1.72 -10.68
CA PHE A 80 -2.77 -0.33 -10.88
C PHE A 80 -2.05 -0.19 -12.23
N CYS A 81 -2.83 -0.14 -13.29
CA CYS A 81 -2.34 0.02 -14.66
C CYS A 81 -1.85 1.44 -14.94
N ALA A 82 -0.98 1.57 -15.93
CA ALA A 82 -0.63 2.86 -16.49
C ALA A 82 -1.86 3.51 -17.18
N ILE A 83 -1.90 4.83 -17.16
CA ILE A 83 -2.93 5.61 -17.85
C ILE A 83 -2.19 6.61 -18.75
N ASN A 84 -2.45 6.54 -20.05
CA ASN A 84 -1.89 7.43 -21.03
C ASN A 84 -3.03 8.10 -21.80
N HIS A 85 -3.03 9.43 -21.92
CA HIS A 85 -4.10 10.21 -22.55
C HIS A 85 -5.53 9.77 -22.14
N GLY A 86 -5.71 9.47 -20.84
CA GLY A 86 -6.99 9.04 -20.28
C GLY A 86 -7.35 7.56 -20.52
N ARG A 87 -6.54 6.80 -21.25
CA ARG A 87 -6.76 5.39 -21.56
C ARG A 87 -5.88 4.48 -20.66
N CYS A 88 -6.49 3.42 -20.15
CA CYS A 88 -5.75 2.38 -19.41
C CYS A 88 -4.94 1.52 -20.38
N GLU A 89 -3.71 1.20 -20.02
CA GLU A 89 -2.82 0.32 -20.76
C GLU A 89 -2.60 -0.98 -19.98
N ASP A 90 -2.44 -2.13 -20.70
CA ASP A 90 -2.17 -3.44 -20.04
C ASP A 90 -0.72 -3.57 -19.57
N ARG A 91 -0.26 -2.57 -18.87
CA ARG A 91 1.00 -2.57 -18.12
C ARG A 91 0.83 -1.90 -16.77
N ALA A 92 1.60 -2.36 -15.78
CA ALA A 92 1.61 -1.75 -14.48
C ALA A 92 2.12 -0.31 -14.52
N ILE A 93 1.62 0.52 -13.62
CA ILE A 93 2.23 1.83 -13.36
C ILE A 93 3.67 1.64 -12.87
N CYS A 94 4.58 2.53 -13.29
CA CYS A 94 5.95 2.51 -12.81
C CYS A 94 6.00 2.77 -11.29
N ASP A 95 6.84 2.04 -10.57
CA ASP A 95 6.98 2.17 -9.12
C ASP A 95 7.46 3.58 -8.70
N ARG A 96 8.22 4.27 -9.53
CA ARG A 96 8.62 5.67 -9.32
C ARG A 96 7.40 6.59 -9.25
N ASN A 97 6.39 6.37 -10.08
CA ASN A 97 5.17 7.17 -10.09
C ASN A 97 4.36 7.05 -8.78
N VAL A 98 4.59 6.01 -7.98
CA VAL A 98 3.99 5.88 -6.64
C VAL A 98 4.45 7.02 -5.73
N ASN A 99 5.75 7.36 -5.76
CA ASN A 99 6.27 8.50 -5.01
C ASN A 99 5.62 9.82 -5.42
N ASP A 100 5.47 10.05 -6.72
CA ASP A 100 4.84 11.27 -7.24
C ASP A 100 3.38 11.37 -6.82
N ILE A 101 2.65 10.23 -6.82
CA ILE A 101 1.28 10.16 -6.35
C ILE A 101 1.20 10.54 -4.87
N ILE A 102 2.10 10.00 -4.04
CA ILE A 102 2.14 10.31 -2.60
C ILE A 102 2.45 11.79 -2.39
N LYS A 103 3.52 12.29 -2.98
CA LYS A 103 3.93 13.70 -2.85
C LYS A 103 2.81 14.66 -3.27
N ARG A 104 2.21 14.44 -4.43
CA ARG A 104 1.07 15.26 -4.91
C ARG A 104 -0.15 15.17 -3.99
N SER A 105 -0.37 14.03 -3.34
CA SER A 105 -1.48 13.87 -2.40
C SER A 105 -1.24 14.64 -1.10
N VAL A 106 -0.02 14.63 -0.59
CA VAL A 106 0.35 15.39 0.62
C VAL A 106 0.29 16.90 0.37
N VAL A 107 0.79 17.37 -0.78
CA VAL A 107 0.66 18.78 -1.19
C VAL A 107 -0.79 19.25 -1.13
N LYS A 108 -1.71 18.44 -1.67
CA LYS A 108 -3.15 18.78 -1.67
C LYS A 108 -3.74 18.88 -0.26
N VAL A 109 -3.27 18.06 0.68
CA VAL A 109 -3.79 18.05 2.06
C VAL A 109 -3.15 19.16 2.89
N LYS A 110 -1.83 19.32 2.80
CA LYS A 110 -1.08 20.29 3.62
C LYS A 110 -1.03 21.69 3.00
N ARG A 111 -1.56 21.88 1.78
CA ARG A 111 -1.43 23.11 0.99
C ARG A 111 0.03 23.59 0.87
N CYS A 112 0.98 22.65 0.84
CA CYS A 112 2.40 22.95 0.65
C CYS A 112 2.64 23.36 -0.81
N GLU A 113 3.52 24.31 -1.04
CA GLU A 113 3.74 24.89 -2.37
C GLU A 113 4.51 23.96 -3.31
N ARG A 114 5.46 23.15 -2.79
CA ARG A 114 6.33 22.30 -3.62
C ARG A 114 6.35 20.84 -3.17
N PRO A 115 6.12 19.87 -4.10
CA PRO A 115 6.25 18.44 -3.79
C PRO A 115 7.68 18.01 -3.43
N SER A 116 8.70 18.73 -3.92
CA SER A 116 10.12 18.46 -3.65
C SER A 116 10.50 18.62 -2.19
N ASP A 117 9.85 19.54 -1.47
CA ASP A 117 10.17 19.90 -0.09
C ASP A 117 9.61 18.87 0.93
N LEU A 118 8.94 17.83 0.43
CA LEU A 118 8.34 16.81 1.28
C LEU A 118 9.23 15.57 1.36
N GLU A 119 9.68 15.25 2.56
CA GLU A 119 10.41 14.01 2.88
C GLU A 119 9.51 12.76 2.87
N VAL A 120 8.51 12.71 1.99
CA VAL A 120 7.60 11.58 1.85
C VAL A 120 7.90 10.76 0.60
N SER A 121 7.77 9.45 0.74
CA SER A 121 8.04 8.49 -0.33
C SER A 121 7.06 7.32 -0.26
N GLY A 122 7.18 6.37 -1.19
CA GLY A 122 6.42 5.11 -1.13
C GLY A 122 6.68 4.31 0.14
N HIS A 123 7.81 4.53 0.80
CA HIS A 123 8.11 3.89 2.07
C HIS A 123 7.33 4.49 3.24
N SER A 124 6.96 5.77 3.15
CA SER A 124 6.22 6.47 4.21
C SER A 124 4.86 5.84 4.50
N LEU A 125 4.16 5.31 3.48
CA LEU A 125 2.90 4.59 3.70
C LEU A 125 3.10 3.36 4.59
N ARG A 126 4.17 2.61 4.33
CA ARG A 126 4.49 1.38 5.05
C ARG A 126 4.94 1.66 6.49
N VAL A 127 5.76 2.70 6.69
CA VAL A 127 6.19 3.14 8.02
C VAL A 127 5.00 3.65 8.83
N GLY A 128 4.17 4.52 8.25
CA GLY A 128 2.99 5.05 8.93
C GLY A 128 2.00 3.95 9.31
N ALA A 129 1.75 2.98 8.41
CA ALA A 129 0.89 1.84 8.74
C ALA A 129 1.44 0.97 9.88
N ALA A 130 2.77 0.75 9.95
CA ALA A 130 3.38 0.01 11.05
C ALA A 130 3.26 0.76 12.38
N GLN A 131 3.45 2.07 12.38
CA GLN A 131 3.26 2.93 13.56
C GLN A 131 1.81 2.92 14.06
N ASP A 132 0.85 3.03 13.14
CA ASP A 132 -0.57 3.00 13.49
C ASP A 132 -1.01 1.63 14.04
N LEU A 133 -0.43 0.52 13.54
CA LEU A 133 -0.67 -0.80 14.11
C LEU A 133 -0.13 -0.90 15.54
N LEU A 134 1.07 -0.35 15.82
CA LEU A 134 1.61 -0.30 17.19
C LEU A 134 0.70 0.51 18.12
N ILE A 135 0.26 1.69 17.68
CA ILE A 135 -0.65 2.55 18.44
C ILE A 135 -1.98 1.84 18.76
N ARG A 136 -2.43 0.96 17.86
CA ARG A 136 -3.62 0.12 18.06
C ARG A 136 -3.38 -1.11 18.95
N GLY A 137 -2.18 -1.27 19.50
CA GLY A 137 -1.84 -2.34 20.44
C GLY A 137 -1.40 -3.65 19.80
N TYR A 138 -1.12 -3.68 18.49
CA TYR A 138 -0.55 -4.87 17.86
C TYR A 138 0.92 -5.05 18.26
N ASP A 139 1.31 -6.29 18.56
CA ASP A 139 2.67 -6.63 18.92
C ASP A 139 3.62 -6.57 17.70
N LEU A 140 4.92 -6.53 17.99
CA LEU A 140 5.95 -6.47 16.96
C LEU A 140 5.88 -7.65 15.98
N ALA A 141 5.59 -8.86 16.48
CA ALA A 141 5.52 -10.06 15.63
C ALA A 141 4.33 -10.00 14.67
N ALA A 142 3.17 -9.49 15.10
CA ALA A 142 2.01 -9.26 14.25
C ALA A 142 2.32 -8.23 13.15
N ILE A 143 2.96 -7.11 13.53
CA ILE A 143 3.37 -6.05 12.58
C ILE A 143 4.37 -6.61 11.56
N MET A 144 5.36 -7.38 12.01
CA MET A 144 6.34 -8.03 11.14
C MET A 144 5.67 -8.98 10.14
N ARG A 145 4.76 -9.84 10.60
CA ARG A 145 4.01 -10.75 9.71
C ARG A 145 3.18 -9.97 8.68
N ALA A 146 2.44 -8.95 9.12
CA ALA A 146 1.61 -8.14 8.23
C ALA A 146 2.44 -7.44 7.15
N GLY A 147 3.62 -6.93 7.49
CA GLY A 147 4.51 -6.23 6.56
C GLY A 147 5.49 -7.14 5.81
N GLY A 148 5.67 -8.40 6.22
CA GLY A 148 6.68 -9.29 5.65
C GLY A 148 8.11 -8.81 5.95
N TRP A 149 8.37 -8.44 7.20
CA TRP A 149 9.71 -8.19 7.72
C TRP A 149 10.25 -9.45 8.39
N SER A 150 11.47 -9.82 8.04
CA SER A 150 12.20 -10.92 8.68
C SER A 150 13.08 -10.46 9.83
N ASP A 151 13.47 -9.17 9.83
CA ASP A 151 14.39 -8.60 10.81
C ASP A 151 13.67 -7.62 11.74
N PRO A 152 13.59 -7.92 13.06
CA PRO A 152 12.97 -7.04 14.06
C PRO A 152 13.62 -5.67 14.15
N SER A 153 14.94 -5.55 13.94
CA SER A 153 15.67 -4.30 14.06
C SER A 153 15.20 -3.25 13.06
N THR A 154 14.82 -3.71 11.87
CA THR A 154 14.26 -2.85 10.82
C THR A 154 12.93 -2.24 11.25
N VAL A 155 12.04 -3.04 11.83
CA VAL A 155 10.72 -2.56 12.27
C VAL A 155 10.88 -1.66 13.50
N SER A 156 11.72 -2.05 14.46
CA SER A 156 11.97 -1.25 15.65
C SER A 156 12.46 0.16 15.33
N ARG A 157 13.28 0.33 14.28
CA ARG A 157 13.69 1.68 13.82
C ARG A 157 12.50 2.53 13.35
N TYR A 158 11.51 1.93 12.68
CA TYR A 158 10.31 2.66 12.23
C TYR A 158 9.40 3.03 13.41
N LEU A 159 9.35 2.17 14.41
CA LEU A 159 8.50 2.36 15.58
C LEU A 159 9.09 3.31 16.63
N ARG A 160 10.41 3.59 16.57
CA ARG A 160 11.11 4.44 17.54
C ARG A 160 10.47 5.81 17.77
N PHE A 161 9.89 6.39 16.74
CA PHE A 161 9.27 7.71 16.79
C PHE A 161 7.75 7.67 16.97
N SER A 162 7.15 6.49 17.12
CA SER A 162 5.73 6.41 17.42
C SER A 162 5.49 6.80 18.88
N GLN A 163 4.65 7.80 19.10
CA GLN A 163 4.23 8.21 20.44
C GLN A 163 3.20 7.20 20.96
N HIS A 164 3.66 6.13 21.59
CA HIS A 164 2.82 5.14 22.24
C HIS A 164 2.92 5.30 23.75
N ASN A 165 1.82 5.73 24.36
CA ASN A 165 1.75 5.80 25.83
C ASN A 165 1.31 4.42 26.37
N ILE A 166 2.27 3.66 26.87
CA ILE A 166 2.05 2.31 27.43
C ILE A 166 1.21 2.29 28.72
N TRP A 167 0.94 3.46 29.30
CA TRP A 167 0.18 3.61 30.55
C TRP A 167 -1.28 4.06 30.32
N LYS A 168 -1.75 4.12 29.06
CA LYS A 168 -3.12 4.49 28.71
C LYS A 168 -3.85 3.35 28.05
#